data_11f907daf9d365b69e8461298ff3a503
#
_entry.id   11f907daf9d365b69e8461298ff3a503
#
_cell.length_a   1.000
_cell.length_b   1.000
_cell.length_c   1.000
_cell.angle_alpha   90.00
_cell.angle_beta   90.00
_cell.angle_gamma   90.00
#
_symmetry.space_group_name_H-M   'P 1'
#
loop_
_entity.id
_entity.type
_entity.pdbx_description
1 polymer ?
#
loop_
_entity_poly.entity_id
_entity_poly.type
_entity_poly.pdbx_seq_one_letter_code
_entity_poly.pdbx_strand_id
1 'polypeptide(L)'
;MEYRNWSKNDIRTSLLGYGCMRFPTKADGTIDEERAEALLNTAKAAGVNYFDTAYPYHNGQSEPFVGRVISKWDRSSFYLATKMPLWTCKNLDDAKRVFEEQL
;
A
#
# COMPACT_ATOMS: atom_id res chain seq x y z
N MET A 1 14.55 -6.91 12.49
CA MET A 1 13.19 -6.30 12.59
C MET A 1 12.47 -6.88 13.79
N GLU A 2 11.83 -6.05 14.57
CA GLU A 2 10.95 -6.49 15.66
C GLU A 2 9.51 -6.62 15.16
N TYR A 3 8.76 -7.57 15.74
CA TYR A 3 7.38 -7.85 15.37
C TYR A 3 6.46 -7.80 16.60
N ARG A 4 5.19 -7.53 16.36
CA ARG A 4 4.14 -7.54 17.39
C ARG A 4 2.95 -8.37 16.92
N ASN A 5 2.37 -9.11 17.84
CA ASN A 5 1.15 -9.88 17.59
C ASN A 5 -0.07 -9.03 17.89
N TRP A 6 -1.05 -9.10 17.02
CA TRP A 6 -2.38 -8.54 17.27
C TRP A 6 -3.18 -9.56 18.09
N SER A 7 -3.93 -9.06 19.06
CA SER A 7 -4.50 -9.90 20.13
C SER A 7 -5.57 -10.90 19.70
N LYS A 8 -6.09 -10.87 18.47
CA LYS A 8 -7.27 -11.65 18.12
C LYS A 8 -7.19 -12.49 16.84
N ASN A 9 -6.20 -12.34 15.97
CA ASN A 9 -6.30 -12.92 14.61
C ASN A 9 -5.02 -13.57 14.10
N ASP A 10 -4.11 -13.99 14.96
CA ASP A 10 -2.80 -14.55 14.56
C ASP A 10 -2.02 -13.66 13.58
N ILE A 11 -2.34 -12.37 13.57
CA ILE A 11 -1.67 -11.38 12.75
C ILE A 11 -0.41 -10.93 13.46
N ARG A 12 0.72 -11.05 12.78
CA ARG A 12 2.01 -10.60 13.29
C ARG A 12 2.62 -9.60 12.34
N THR A 13 2.66 -8.34 12.74
CA THR A 13 3.23 -7.27 11.92
C THR A 13 4.58 -6.83 12.42
N SER A 14 5.42 -6.34 11.49
CA SER A 14 6.65 -5.63 11.85
C SER A 14 6.30 -4.38 12.66
N LEU A 15 7.20 -4.03 13.59
CA LEU A 15 7.02 -2.82 14.39
C LEU A 15 7.02 -1.56 13.52
N LEU A 16 7.80 -1.57 12.44
CA LEU A 16 7.81 -0.53 11.42
C LEU A 16 6.89 -0.90 10.26
N GLY A 17 5.97 -0.01 9.89
CA GLY A 17 5.19 -0.09 8.66
C GLY A 17 5.77 0.82 7.58
N TYR A 18 5.52 0.50 6.32
CA TYR A 18 5.95 1.32 5.19
C TYR A 18 4.77 2.14 4.65
N GLY A 19 4.90 3.48 4.70
CA GLY A 19 3.90 4.39 4.14
C GLY A 19 4.16 4.71 2.68
N CYS A 20 3.15 4.56 1.83
CA CYS A 20 3.23 4.74 0.38
C CYS A 20 2.76 6.13 -0.08
N MET A 21 2.69 7.10 0.80
CA MET A 21 2.21 8.44 0.48
C MET A 21 3.24 9.30 -0.26
N ARG A 22 4.52 9.04 -0.08
CA ARG A 22 5.61 9.91 -0.55
C ARG A 22 6.71 9.14 -1.24
N PHE A 23 6.37 8.48 -2.33
CA PHE A 23 7.38 7.86 -3.19
C PHE A 23 8.24 8.94 -3.89
N PRO A 24 9.48 8.62 -4.29
CA PRO A 24 10.24 9.49 -5.16
C PRO A 24 9.47 9.74 -6.46
N THR A 25 9.52 10.99 -6.93
CA THR A 25 8.81 11.42 -8.14
C THR A 25 9.78 11.93 -9.19
N LYS A 26 9.34 11.85 -10.45
CA LYS A 26 10.03 12.45 -11.59
C LYS A 26 9.73 13.97 -11.64
N ALA A 27 10.40 14.68 -12.56
CA ALA A 27 10.18 16.10 -12.79
C ALA A 27 8.73 16.47 -13.14
N ASP A 28 7.99 15.53 -13.78
CA ASP A 28 6.59 15.72 -14.14
C ASP A 28 5.60 15.43 -13.00
N GLY A 29 6.09 15.03 -11.81
CA GLY A 29 5.28 14.72 -10.64
C GLY A 29 4.78 13.29 -10.57
N THR A 30 5.02 12.45 -11.57
CA THR A 30 4.67 11.03 -11.52
C THR A 30 5.64 10.24 -10.66
N ILE A 31 5.22 9.07 -10.18
CA ILE A 31 6.08 8.19 -9.39
C ILE A 31 7.30 7.76 -10.22
N ASP A 32 8.50 7.95 -9.67
CA ASP A 32 9.70 7.32 -10.20
C ASP A 32 9.67 5.84 -9.81
N GLU A 33 9.04 5.02 -10.66
CA GLU A 33 8.70 3.65 -10.33
C GLU A 33 9.93 2.78 -10.04
N GLU A 34 11.03 3.00 -10.76
CA GLU A 34 12.27 2.25 -10.53
C GLU A 34 12.82 2.49 -9.11
N ARG A 35 12.92 3.75 -8.70
CA ARG A 35 13.40 4.12 -7.37
C ARG A 35 12.42 3.71 -6.28
N ALA A 36 11.14 3.90 -6.52
CA ALA A 36 10.08 3.55 -5.57
C ALA A 36 10.01 2.03 -5.35
N GLU A 37 10.11 1.24 -6.41
CA GLU A 37 10.16 -0.22 -6.30
C GLU A 37 11.40 -0.69 -5.53
N ALA A 38 12.57 -0.08 -5.78
CA ALA A 38 13.78 -0.40 -5.03
C ALA A 38 13.61 -0.14 -3.53
N LEU A 39 12.93 0.95 -3.15
CA LEU A 39 12.64 1.25 -1.75
C LEU A 39 11.69 0.22 -1.12
N LEU A 40 10.64 -0.17 -1.83
CA LEU A 40 9.71 -1.20 -1.36
C LEU A 40 10.44 -2.54 -1.15
N ASN A 41 11.26 -2.93 -2.12
CA ASN A 41 12.04 -4.17 -2.02
C ASN A 41 13.06 -4.11 -0.86
N THR A 42 13.67 -2.96 -0.62
CA THR A 42 14.59 -2.76 0.51
C THR A 42 13.85 -2.92 1.84
N ALA A 43 12.67 -2.31 1.98
CA ALA A 43 11.86 -2.46 3.18
C ALA A 43 11.43 -3.91 3.39
N LYS A 44 10.98 -4.58 2.33
CA LYS A 44 10.59 -6.00 2.36
C LYS A 44 11.74 -6.88 2.81
N ALA A 45 12.93 -6.68 2.23
CA ALA A 45 14.14 -7.45 2.58
C ALA A 45 14.57 -7.21 4.03
N ALA A 46 14.33 -6.01 4.58
CA ALA A 46 14.61 -5.68 5.98
C ALA A 46 13.59 -6.27 6.96
N GLY A 47 12.55 -6.94 6.49
CA GLY A 47 11.54 -7.59 7.31
C GLY A 47 10.27 -6.78 7.54
N VAL A 48 10.11 -5.61 6.92
CA VAL A 48 8.83 -4.89 6.94
C VAL A 48 7.77 -5.74 6.23
N ASN A 49 6.65 -5.97 6.89
CA ASN A 49 5.55 -6.77 6.33
C ASN A 49 4.20 -6.06 6.37
N TYR A 50 4.17 -4.76 6.67
CA TYR A 50 2.95 -3.95 6.66
C TYR A 50 3.17 -2.74 5.77
N PHE A 51 2.33 -2.61 4.74
CA PHE A 51 2.41 -1.54 3.75
C PHE A 51 1.09 -0.80 3.72
N ASP A 52 1.15 0.54 3.80
CA ASP A 52 -0.03 1.39 3.90
C ASP A 52 -0.10 2.33 2.71
N THR A 53 -1.20 2.29 1.98
CA THR A 53 -1.48 3.18 0.85
C THR A 53 -2.87 3.80 0.98
N ALA A 54 -3.28 4.57 0.00
CA ALA A 54 -4.62 5.12 -0.10
C ALA A 54 -4.98 5.42 -1.55
N TYR A 55 -6.27 5.43 -1.83
CA TYR A 55 -6.83 5.70 -3.16
C TYR A 55 -6.28 6.99 -3.80
N PRO A 56 -6.21 8.15 -3.08
CA PRO A 56 -5.76 9.42 -3.68
C PRO A 56 -4.25 9.61 -3.72
N TYR A 57 -3.45 8.73 -3.11
CA TYR A 57 -2.01 8.94 -3.06
C TYR A 57 -1.39 9.00 -4.45
N HIS A 58 -0.51 9.97 -4.68
CA HIS A 58 0.11 10.21 -5.98
C HIS A 58 -0.91 10.37 -7.11
N ASN A 59 -1.96 11.17 -6.87
CA ASN A 59 -3.02 11.42 -7.85
C ASN A 59 -3.67 10.12 -8.36
N GLY A 60 -3.85 9.14 -7.49
CA GLY A 60 -4.45 7.84 -7.81
C GLY A 60 -3.48 6.81 -8.37
N GLN A 61 -2.20 7.13 -8.49
CA GLN A 61 -1.20 6.20 -9.06
C GLN A 61 -0.65 5.21 -8.04
N SER A 62 -0.77 5.49 -6.72
CA SER A 62 -0.12 4.69 -5.70
C SER A 62 -0.67 3.26 -5.63
N GLU A 63 -1.99 3.08 -5.55
CA GLU A 63 -2.58 1.75 -5.46
C GLU A 63 -2.20 0.85 -6.65
N PRO A 64 -2.36 1.30 -7.91
CA PRO A 64 -1.95 0.48 -9.06
C PRO A 64 -0.45 0.17 -9.06
N PHE A 65 0.39 1.14 -8.73
CA PHE A 65 1.84 0.93 -8.68
C PHE A 65 2.24 -0.06 -7.59
N VAL A 66 1.76 0.15 -6.36
CA VAL A 66 2.02 -0.77 -5.24
C VAL A 66 1.52 -2.17 -5.59
N GLY A 67 0.33 -2.29 -6.17
CA GLY A 67 -0.23 -3.57 -6.61
C GLY A 67 0.69 -4.30 -7.59
N ARG A 68 1.25 -3.60 -8.57
CA ARG A 68 2.20 -4.20 -9.52
C ARG A 68 3.47 -4.73 -8.84
N VAL A 69 3.98 -4.00 -7.86
CA VAL A 69 5.19 -4.42 -7.13
C VAL A 69 4.92 -5.61 -6.22
N ILE A 70 3.91 -5.50 -5.35
CA ILE A 70 3.66 -6.52 -4.33
C ILE A 70 3.07 -7.81 -4.91
N SER A 71 2.46 -7.76 -6.09
CA SER A 71 1.97 -8.97 -6.77
C SER A 71 3.09 -9.95 -7.13
N LYS A 72 4.32 -9.47 -7.16
CA LYS A 72 5.52 -10.32 -7.37
C LYS A 72 5.95 -11.05 -6.10
N TRP A 73 5.42 -10.67 -4.94
CA TRP A 73 5.77 -11.26 -3.65
C TRP A 73 4.77 -12.35 -3.26
N ASP A 74 5.19 -13.27 -2.38
CA ASP A 74 4.27 -14.22 -1.76
C ASP A 74 3.19 -13.46 -0.98
N ARG A 75 1.93 -13.71 -1.30
CA ARG A 75 0.79 -13.01 -0.68
C ARG A 75 0.76 -13.16 0.84
N SER A 76 1.19 -14.30 1.36
CA SER A 76 1.24 -14.55 2.81
C SER A 76 2.36 -13.78 3.53
N SER A 77 3.26 -13.14 2.78
CA SER A 77 4.45 -12.48 3.34
C SER A 77 4.23 -11.01 3.73
N PHE A 78 3.05 -10.45 3.49
CA PHE A 78 2.78 -9.05 3.79
C PHE A 78 1.30 -8.78 4.10
N TYR A 79 1.08 -7.67 4.76
CA TYR A 79 -0.25 -7.07 4.97
C TYR A 79 -0.29 -5.75 4.20
N LEU A 80 -1.39 -5.53 3.50
CA LEU A 80 -1.62 -4.31 2.73
C LEU A 80 -2.85 -3.59 3.28
N ALA A 81 -2.68 -2.35 3.69
CA ALA A 81 -3.77 -1.49 4.11
C ALA A 81 -4.01 -0.40 3.07
N THR A 82 -5.27 -0.13 2.78
CA THR A 82 -5.68 1.04 2.02
C THR A 82 -6.90 1.69 2.68
N LYS A 83 -7.40 2.76 2.09
CA LYS A 83 -8.44 3.59 2.71
C LYS A 83 -9.54 3.88 1.70
N MET A 84 -10.79 3.74 2.14
CA MET A 84 -11.96 4.12 1.35
C MET A 84 -12.05 5.65 1.28
N PRO A 85 -12.04 6.26 0.08
CA PRO A 85 -12.15 7.71 -0.06
C PRO A 85 -13.61 8.16 0.03
N LEU A 86 -14.18 8.16 1.24
CA LEU A 86 -15.58 8.45 1.47
C LEU A 86 -16.02 9.82 0.94
N TRP A 87 -15.12 10.81 0.93
CA TRP A 87 -15.41 12.15 0.41
C TRP A 87 -15.70 12.19 -1.10
N THR A 88 -15.35 11.14 -1.83
CA THR A 88 -15.67 11.01 -3.26
C THR A 88 -16.97 10.25 -3.51
N CYS A 89 -17.55 9.65 -2.46
CA CYS A 89 -18.72 8.79 -2.56
C CYS A 89 -19.97 9.58 -2.17
N LYS A 90 -20.94 9.66 -3.08
CA LYS A 90 -22.23 10.34 -2.85
C LYS A 90 -23.27 9.41 -2.26
N ASN A 91 -23.12 8.11 -2.45
CA ASN A 91 -24.05 7.08 -2.01
C ASN A 91 -23.31 5.74 -1.83
N LEU A 92 -24.06 4.72 -1.41
CA LEU A 92 -23.51 3.38 -1.18
C LEU A 92 -23.00 2.72 -2.47
N ASP A 93 -23.65 2.98 -3.60
CA ASP A 93 -23.22 2.39 -4.88
C ASP A 93 -21.85 2.94 -5.31
N ASP A 94 -21.59 4.22 -5.08
CA ASP A 94 -20.26 4.81 -5.30
C ASP A 94 -19.22 4.12 -4.42
N ALA A 95 -19.52 3.91 -3.15
CA ALA A 95 -18.59 3.25 -2.22
C ALA A 95 -18.29 1.81 -2.64
N LYS A 96 -19.30 1.06 -3.08
CA LYS A 96 -19.13 -0.30 -3.60
C LYS A 96 -18.23 -0.32 -4.84
N ARG A 97 -18.48 0.61 -5.78
CA ARG A 97 -17.68 0.73 -7.01
C ARG A 97 -16.20 1.00 -6.68
N VAL A 98 -15.94 1.97 -5.80
CA VAL A 98 -14.56 2.28 -5.39
C VAL A 98 -13.91 1.10 -4.70
N PHE A 99 -14.63 0.42 -3.81
CA PHE A 99 -14.10 -0.77 -3.13
C PHE A 99 -13.69 -1.85 -4.14
N GLU A 100 -14.52 -2.11 -5.15
CA GLU A 100 -14.18 -3.07 -6.20
C GLU A 100 -12.95 -2.63 -7.02
N GLU A 101 -12.80 -1.33 -7.29
CA GLU A 101 -11.61 -0.80 -7.96
C GLU A 101 -10.34 -1.02 -7.14
N GLN A 102 -10.44 -0.99 -5.81
CA GLN A 102 -9.29 -1.17 -4.92
C GLN A 102 -8.85 -2.63 -4.78
N LEU A 103 -9.71 -3.57 -5.10
CA LEU A 103 -9.40 -4.99 -5.04
C LEU A 103 -8.63 -5.46 -6.27
#